data_334b75b8c13be83ba3297d74947979c4
#
_entry.id   334b75b8c13be83ba3297d74947979c4
#
_cell.length_a   1.000
_cell.length_b   1.000
_cell.length_c   1.000
_cell.angle_alpha   90.00
_cell.angle_beta   90.00
_cell.angle_gamma   90.00
#
_symmetry.space_group_name_H-M   'P 1'
#
loop_
_entity.id
_entity.type
_entity.pdbx_description
1 polymer ?
#
loop_
_entity_poly.entity_id
_entity_poly.type
_entity_poly.pdbx_seq_one_letter_code
_entity_poly.pdbx_strand_id
1 'polypeptide(L)'
;MPKDRDIEAFHNRAADYERGWRGRMHRDIALCTADIALTLNPAPRRVLDVGCGTGLLLRLLAEHLPESDQLVGIDAAEAMIAVGRSMANDPRIRLSQGVAESLPYPDQSFDVVVSTTSFDHWKDQGAGLAECARVLAPGGHLVLTDLFSMWLAPTMLLGHRDRARTKRRAGALLTAAGFGSVTWHTLYRTIIGTAVAGRAGSVGIGEGPGNNEGRPGRAGSGEACV
;
A
#
# COMPACT_ATOMS: atom_id res chain seq x y z
N MET A 1 3.29 11.98 26.64
CA MET A 1 3.92 12.01 25.31
C MET A 1 3.10 12.96 24.44
N PRO A 2 3.70 13.85 23.63
CA PRO A 2 2.92 14.67 22.71
C PRO A 2 2.18 13.72 21.75
N LYS A 3 0.84 13.87 21.66
CA LYS A 3 0.03 13.12 20.71
C LYS A 3 0.52 13.46 19.30
N ASP A 4 0.74 12.44 18.49
CA ASP A 4 1.07 12.63 17.08
C ASP A 4 -0.13 13.28 16.40
N ARG A 5 0.05 14.50 15.86
CA ARG A 5 -1.04 15.32 15.29
C ARG A 5 -1.70 14.62 14.10
N ASP A 6 -0.94 13.84 13.35
CA ASP A 6 -1.46 13.11 12.21
C ASP A 6 -2.38 11.98 12.67
N ILE A 7 -1.97 11.20 13.67
CA ILE A 7 -2.79 10.13 14.26
C ILE A 7 -4.08 10.69 14.84
N GLU A 8 -4.02 11.83 15.56
CA GLU A 8 -5.20 12.47 16.12
C GLU A 8 -6.16 12.99 15.03
N ALA A 9 -5.63 13.53 13.93
CA ALA A 9 -6.44 13.98 12.80
C ALA A 9 -7.17 12.81 12.10
N PHE A 10 -6.54 11.65 11.98
CA PHE A 10 -7.18 10.44 11.44
C PHE A 10 -8.19 9.87 12.43
N HIS A 11 -7.88 9.85 13.71
CA HIS A 11 -8.82 9.44 14.76
C HIS A 11 -10.14 10.21 14.67
N ASN A 12 -10.07 11.55 14.56
CA ASN A 12 -11.25 12.43 14.51
C ASN A 12 -12.07 12.29 13.21
N ARG A 13 -11.49 11.77 12.13
CA ARG A 13 -12.16 11.63 10.81
C ARG A 13 -12.64 10.20 10.52
N ALA A 14 -12.36 9.25 11.39
CA ALA A 14 -12.59 7.83 11.11
C ALA A 14 -14.03 7.50 10.69
N ALA A 15 -15.03 8.09 11.38
CA ALA A 15 -16.45 7.84 11.10
C ALA A 15 -16.91 8.30 9.70
N ASP A 16 -16.25 9.32 9.15
CA ASP A 16 -16.61 9.92 7.85
C ASP A 16 -15.53 9.69 6.77
N TYR A 17 -14.52 8.88 7.07
CA TYR A 17 -13.33 8.73 6.22
C TYR A 17 -13.65 8.27 4.79
N GLU A 18 -14.60 7.36 4.63
CA GLU A 18 -15.03 6.84 3.32
C GLU A 18 -16.16 7.66 2.68
N ARG A 19 -16.57 8.79 3.27
CA ARG A 19 -17.66 9.62 2.78
C ARG A 19 -17.21 10.76 1.89
N GLY A 20 -18.13 11.27 1.09
CA GLY A 20 -17.93 12.44 0.24
C GLY A 20 -16.91 12.24 -0.87
N TRP A 21 -16.39 13.35 -1.40
CA TRP A 21 -15.45 13.33 -2.53
C TRP A 21 -14.09 12.70 -2.17
N ARG A 22 -13.61 12.92 -0.93
CA ARG A 22 -12.37 12.30 -0.44
C ARG A 22 -12.49 10.79 -0.33
N GLY A 23 -13.61 10.30 0.21
CA GLY A 23 -13.86 8.87 0.28
C GLY A 23 -13.90 8.21 -1.09
N ARG A 24 -14.52 8.87 -2.10
CA ARG A 24 -14.47 8.39 -3.49
C ARG A 24 -13.06 8.34 -4.03
N MET A 25 -12.28 9.40 -3.85
CA MET A 25 -10.88 9.44 -4.28
C MET A 25 -10.04 8.31 -3.63
N HIS A 26 -10.18 8.10 -2.33
CA HIS A 26 -9.49 6.99 -1.64
C HIS A 26 -9.92 5.63 -2.18
N ARG A 27 -11.21 5.46 -2.50
CA ARG A 27 -11.73 4.23 -3.11
C ARG A 27 -11.13 3.99 -4.49
N ASP A 28 -11.07 5.00 -5.34
CA ASP A 28 -10.48 4.88 -6.69
C ASP A 28 -8.99 4.52 -6.60
N ILE A 29 -8.25 5.16 -5.69
CA ILE A 29 -6.83 4.84 -5.44
C ILE A 29 -6.69 3.39 -4.95
N ALA A 30 -7.55 2.96 -4.03
CA ALA A 30 -7.53 1.60 -3.50
C ALA A 30 -7.84 0.56 -4.58
N LEU A 31 -8.80 0.82 -5.48
CA LEU A 31 -9.11 -0.04 -6.63
C LEU A 31 -7.89 -0.20 -7.55
N CYS A 32 -7.26 0.93 -7.94
CA CYS A 32 -6.06 0.87 -8.77
C CYS A 32 -4.89 0.14 -8.08
N THR A 33 -4.73 0.30 -6.77
CA THR A 33 -3.70 -0.41 -5.99
C THR A 33 -4.00 -1.91 -5.96
N ALA A 34 -5.27 -2.29 -5.77
CA ALA A 34 -5.70 -3.68 -5.80
C ALA A 34 -5.42 -4.33 -7.17
N ASP A 35 -5.76 -3.66 -8.28
CA ASP A 35 -5.49 -4.15 -9.64
C ASP A 35 -4.01 -4.41 -9.87
N ILE A 36 -3.13 -3.51 -9.43
CA ILE A 36 -1.68 -3.69 -9.52
C ILE A 36 -1.24 -4.90 -8.67
N ALA A 37 -1.70 -4.99 -7.43
CA ALA A 37 -1.34 -6.09 -6.54
C ALA A 37 -1.76 -7.45 -7.10
N LEU A 38 -2.98 -7.54 -7.66
CA LEU A 38 -3.52 -8.76 -8.28
C LEU A 38 -2.83 -9.11 -9.60
N THR A 39 -2.34 -8.11 -10.35
CA THR A 39 -1.56 -8.35 -11.57
C THR A 39 -0.20 -8.98 -11.24
N LEU A 40 0.43 -8.57 -10.15
CA LEU A 40 1.73 -9.09 -9.71
C LEU A 40 1.64 -10.46 -9.08
N ASN A 41 0.63 -10.69 -8.27
CA ASN A 41 0.32 -11.96 -7.64
C ASN A 41 -1.20 -12.16 -7.67
N PRO A 42 -1.74 -12.94 -8.61
CA PRO A 42 -3.19 -13.11 -8.79
C PRO A 42 -3.85 -13.95 -7.68
N ALA A 43 -3.09 -14.65 -6.87
CA ALA A 43 -3.61 -15.52 -5.81
C ALA A 43 -2.74 -15.51 -4.54
N PRO A 44 -2.48 -14.34 -3.93
CA PRO A 44 -1.70 -14.29 -2.70
C PRO A 44 -2.50 -14.93 -1.57
N ARG A 45 -1.83 -15.77 -0.77
CA ARG A 45 -2.46 -16.42 0.38
C ARG A 45 -2.53 -15.47 1.58
N ARG A 46 -1.53 -14.61 1.75
CA ARG A 46 -1.38 -13.74 2.93
C ARG A 46 -1.05 -12.33 2.48
N VAL A 47 -1.94 -11.40 2.75
CA VAL A 47 -1.81 -9.98 2.41
C VAL A 47 -1.76 -9.13 3.68
N LEU A 48 -0.82 -8.19 3.73
CA LEU A 48 -0.73 -7.17 4.78
C LEU A 48 -0.95 -5.77 4.18
N ASP A 49 -1.85 -5.01 4.77
CA ASP A 49 -2.07 -3.59 4.47
C ASP A 49 -1.52 -2.71 5.60
N VAL A 50 -0.47 -1.93 5.33
CA VAL A 50 0.21 -1.08 6.32
C VAL A 50 -0.31 0.36 6.21
N GLY A 51 -0.92 0.84 7.30
CA GLY A 51 -1.71 2.06 7.30
C GLY A 51 -3.06 1.85 6.65
N CYS A 52 -3.73 0.76 7.03
CA CYS A 52 -4.94 0.27 6.37
C CYS A 52 -6.18 1.16 6.57
N GLY A 53 -6.12 2.15 7.47
CA GLY A 53 -7.27 2.97 7.81
C GLY A 53 -8.45 2.13 8.26
N THR A 54 -9.59 2.30 7.59
CA THR A 54 -10.81 1.51 7.83
C THR A 54 -10.82 0.15 7.12
N GLY A 55 -9.70 -0.27 6.49
CA GLY A 55 -9.58 -1.56 5.81
C GLY A 55 -10.28 -1.61 4.44
N LEU A 56 -10.49 -0.47 3.79
CA LEU A 56 -11.15 -0.39 2.49
C LEU A 56 -10.47 -1.25 1.43
N LEU A 57 -9.12 -1.15 1.31
CA LEU A 57 -8.37 -1.94 0.34
C LEU A 57 -8.49 -3.44 0.59
N LEU A 58 -8.46 -3.87 1.85
CA LEU A 58 -8.61 -5.29 2.19
C LEU A 58 -10.01 -5.82 1.86
N ARG A 59 -11.07 -5.02 2.05
CA ARG A 59 -12.42 -5.40 1.63
C ARG A 59 -12.52 -5.57 0.10
N LEU A 60 -11.90 -4.66 -0.67
CA LEU A 60 -11.84 -4.77 -2.14
C LEU A 60 -11.05 -6.00 -2.58
N LEU A 61 -9.92 -6.29 -1.93
CA LEU A 61 -9.12 -7.49 -2.22
C LEU A 61 -9.88 -8.78 -1.86
N ALA A 62 -10.63 -8.80 -0.76
CA ALA A 62 -11.40 -9.96 -0.33
C ALA A 62 -12.42 -10.41 -1.39
N GLU A 63 -13.01 -9.47 -2.14
CA GLU A 63 -13.96 -9.76 -3.24
C GLU A 63 -13.28 -10.53 -4.39
N HIS A 64 -11.98 -10.35 -4.60
CA HIS A 64 -11.22 -10.94 -5.71
C HIS A 64 -10.33 -12.11 -5.29
N LEU A 65 -10.13 -12.32 -3.99
CA LEU A 65 -9.22 -13.31 -3.42
C LEU A 65 -9.97 -14.32 -2.53
N PRO A 66 -10.85 -15.16 -3.09
CA PRO A 66 -11.62 -16.13 -2.29
C PRO A 66 -10.72 -17.16 -1.58
N GLU A 67 -9.57 -17.47 -2.15
CA GLU A 67 -8.64 -18.50 -1.67
C GLU A 67 -7.58 -17.95 -0.69
N SER A 68 -7.57 -16.65 -0.38
CA SER A 68 -6.62 -16.10 0.59
C SER A 68 -6.95 -16.55 2.01
N ASP A 69 -5.90 -16.91 2.77
CA ASP A 69 -6.02 -17.36 4.16
C ASP A 69 -6.14 -16.19 5.13
N GLN A 70 -5.41 -15.10 4.82
CA GLN A 70 -5.27 -13.95 5.71
C GLN A 70 -5.22 -12.64 4.93
N LEU A 71 -6.10 -11.73 5.28
CA LEU A 71 -6.13 -10.33 4.86
C LEU A 71 -5.97 -9.46 6.10
N VAL A 72 -4.76 -9.00 6.37
CA VAL A 72 -4.41 -8.36 7.63
C VAL A 72 -4.15 -6.88 7.42
N GLY A 73 -4.68 -6.04 8.30
CA GLY A 73 -4.45 -4.59 8.29
C GLY A 73 -3.92 -4.08 9.61
N ILE A 74 -3.00 -3.12 9.53
CA ILE A 74 -2.46 -2.41 10.69
C ILE A 74 -2.55 -0.91 10.46
N ASP A 75 -2.99 -0.16 11.49
CA ASP A 75 -3.06 1.31 11.47
C ASP A 75 -2.76 1.90 12.85
N ALA A 76 -2.11 3.05 12.88
CA ALA A 76 -1.76 3.72 14.12
C ALA A 76 -2.97 4.35 14.83
N ALA A 77 -4.02 4.72 14.08
CA ALA A 77 -5.23 5.36 14.60
C ALA A 77 -6.25 4.30 15.04
N GLU A 78 -6.41 4.12 16.35
CA GLU A 78 -7.34 3.14 16.94
C GLU A 78 -8.78 3.32 16.44
N ALA A 79 -9.24 4.57 16.25
CA ALA A 79 -10.60 4.83 15.75
C ALA A 79 -10.79 4.34 14.30
N MET A 80 -9.76 4.39 13.46
CA MET A 80 -9.80 3.79 12.12
C MET A 80 -10.03 2.28 12.21
N ILE A 81 -9.28 1.62 13.08
CA ILE A 81 -9.42 0.17 13.32
C ILE A 81 -10.79 -0.18 13.87
N ALA A 82 -11.32 0.60 14.82
CA ALA A 82 -12.65 0.37 15.39
C ALA A 82 -13.76 0.47 14.32
N VAL A 83 -13.73 1.53 13.49
CA VAL A 83 -14.65 1.68 12.36
C VAL A 83 -14.47 0.54 11.35
N GLY A 84 -13.23 0.24 10.98
CA GLY A 84 -12.93 -0.83 10.02
C GLY A 84 -13.46 -2.20 10.46
N ARG A 85 -13.29 -2.55 11.73
CA ARG A 85 -13.83 -3.80 12.32
C ARG A 85 -15.36 -3.86 12.24
N SER A 86 -16.05 -2.73 12.40
CA SER A 86 -17.51 -2.68 12.26
C SER A 86 -18.01 -2.84 10.82
N MET A 87 -17.13 -2.55 9.85
CA MET A 87 -17.42 -2.64 8.41
C MET A 87 -16.93 -3.95 7.77
N ALA A 88 -16.03 -4.68 8.43
CA ALA A 88 -15.47 -5.93 7.91
C ALA A 88 -16.48 -7.08 8.07
N ASN A 89 -17.06 -7.54 6.96
CA ASN A 89 -18.01 -8.67 6.92
C ASN A 89 -17.34 -10.00 6.55
N ASP A 90 -16.04 -9.98 6.22
CA ASP A 90 -15.27 -11.17 5.84
C ASP A 90 -14.39 -11.60 7.03
N PRO A 91 -14.52 -12.85 7.54
CA PRO A 91 -13.78 -13.33 8.71
C PRO A 91 -12.26 -13.44 8.46
N ARG A 92 -11.81 -13.41 7.21
CA ARG A 92 -10.38 -13.41 6.85
C ARG A 92 -9.73 -12.07 7.10
N ILE A 93 -10.53 -10.97 7.16
CA ILE A 93 -10.03 -9.62 7.41
C ILE A 93 -9.81 -9.43 8.91
N ARG A 94 -8.55 -9.17 9.26
CA ARG A 94 -8.15 -8.89 10.65
C ARG A 94 -7.45 -7.55 10.72
N LEU A 95 -8.02 -6.62 11.50
CA LEU A 95 -7.48 -5.28 11.67
C LEU A 95 -6.94 -5.12 13.09
N SER A 96 -5.75 -4.53 13.23
CA SER A 96 -5.09 -4.28 14.51
C SER A 96 -4.46 -2.91 14.57
N GLN A 97 -4.35 -2.34 15.77
CA GLN A 97 -3.60 -1.11 15.97
C GLN A 97 -2.10 -1.40 15.99
N GLY A 98 -1.31 -0.54 15.34
CA GLY A 98 0.14 -0.60 15.33
C GLY A 98 0.75 0.38 14.34
N VAL A 99 2.06 0.43 14.27
CA VAL A 99 2.82 1.35 13.43
C VAL A 99 3.69 0.60 12.43
N ALA A 100 3.98 1.23 11.30
CA ALA A 100 4.77 0.64 10.23
C ALA A 100 6.19 0.26 10.67
N GLU A 101 6.77 1.03 11.57
CA GLU A 101 8.14 0.92 12.07
C GLU A 101 8.36 -0.28 13.01
N SER A 102 7.28 -0.98 13.42
CA SER A 102 7.34 -2.15 14.30
C SER A 102 6.15 -3.05 14.04
N LEU A 103 6.25 -3.87 13.02
CA LEU A 103 5.19 -4.79 12.62
C LEU A 103 5.19 -6.04 13.52
N PRO A 104 4.07 -6.36 14.20
CA PRO A 104 3.99 -7.47 15.14
C PRO A 104 3.82 -8.84 14.44
N TYR A 105 4.53 -9.03 13.33
CA TYR A 105 4.46 -10.24 12.52
C TYR A 105 5.85 -10.86 12.37
N PRO A 106 5.93 -12.20 12.26
CA PRO A 106 7.18 -12.89 11.97
C PRO A 106 7.78 -12.50 10.62
N ASP A 107 9.07 -12.77 10.44
CA ASP A 107 9.73 -12.66 9.16
C ASP A 107 9.03 -13.54 8.13
N GLN A 108 8.98 -13.07 6.88
CA GLN A 108 8.51 -13.86 5.73
C GLN A 108 7.06 -14.40 5.88
N SER A 109 6.20 -13.65 6.55
CA SER A 109 4.82 -14.06 6.83
C SER A 109 3.79 -13.61 5.80
N PHE A 110 4.16 -12.76 4.83
CA PHE A 110 3.23 -12.26 3.83
C PHE A 110 3.76 -12.40 2.40
N ASP A 111 2.85 -12.72 1.48
CA ASP A 111 3.16 -12.85 0.05
C ASP A 111 3.10 -11.49 -0.65
N VAL A 112 2.20 -10.61 -0.18
CA VAL A 112 2.04 -9.24 -0.66
C VAL A 112 1.88 -8.30 0.54
N VAL A 113 2.63 -7.21 0.52
CA VAL A 113 2.44 -6.07 1.42
C VAL A 113 1.95 -4.89 0.58
N VAL A 114 0.88 -4.26 1.01
CA VAL A 114 0.32 -3.07 0.36
C VAL A 114 0.33 -1.90 1.33
N SER A 115 0.37 -0.68 0.81
CA SER A 115 0.17 0.54 1.59
C SER A 115 -0.38 1.62 0.68
N THR A 116 -1.48 2.28 1.08
CA THR A 116 -2.17 3.26 0.26
C THR A 116 -2.35 4.56 1.02
N THR A 117 -1.77 5.66 0.51
CA THR A 117 -1.90 7.03 1.06
C THR A 117 -1.59 7.14 2.56
N SER A 118 -0.64 6.32 3.04
CA SER A 118 -0.22 6.32 4.44
C SER A 118 1.27 6.52 4.65
N PHE A 119 2.10 6.25 3.64
CA PHE A 119 3.56 6.31 3.72
C PHE A 119 4.08 7.68 4.13
N ASP A 120 3.45 8.76 3.68
CA ASP A 120 3.81 10.14 4.07
C ASP A 120 3.60 10.42 5.57
N HIS A 121 2.78 9.61 6.23
CA HIS A 121 2.45 9.72 7.66
C HIS A 121 3.31 8.83 8.56
N TRP A 122 4.13 7.93 8.01
CA TRP A 122 5.02 7.11 8.82
C TRP A 122 6.08 7.97 9.51
N LYS A 123 6.33 7.73 10.77
CA LYS A 123 7.26 8.52 11.56
C LYS A 123 8.70 8.37 11.07
N ASP A 124 9.09 7.13 10.77
CA ASP A 124 10.35 6.76 10.13
C ASP A 124 10.06 5.86 8.92
N GLN A 125 10.07 6.47 7.73
CA GLN A 125 9.80 5.79 6.47
C GLN A 125 10.81 4.69 6.16
N GLY A 126 12.08 4.87 6.55
CA GLY A 126 13.13 3.88 6.35
C GLY A 126 12.92 2.64 7.22
N ALA A 127 12.63 2.84 8.51
CA ALA A 127 12.32 1.76 9.44
C ALA A 127 11.04 1.00 9.00
N GLY A 128 9.99 1.72 8.60
CA GLY A 128 8.76 1.09 8.11
C GLY A 128 8.99 0.24 6.85
N LEU A 129 9.79 0.72 5.90
CA LEU A 129 10.13 -0.05 4.70
C LEU A 129 10.99 -1.28 5.04
N ALA A 130 11.91 -1.16 6.01
CA ALA A 130 12.71 -2.31 6.48
C ALA A 130 11.81 -3.40 7.11
N GLU A 131 10.80 -3.00 7.88
CA GLU A 131 9.81 -3.92 8.44
C GLU A 131 8.94 -4.56 7.33
N CYS A 132 8.49 -3.78 6.33
CA CYS A 132 7.80 -4.34 5.17
C CYS A 132 8.66 -5.39 4.45
N ALA A 133 9.96 -5.11 4.25
CA ALA A 133 10.88 -6.06 3.64
C ALA A 133 11.10 -7.31 4.52
N ARG A 134 11.16 -7.14 5.85
CA ARG A 134 11.33 -8.24 6.80
C ARG A 134 10.16 -9.23 6.75
N VAL A 135 8.93 -8.70 6.77
CA VAL A 135 7.72 -9.55 6.83
C VAL A 135 7.33 -10.14 5.49
N LEU A 136 7.88 -9.65 4.37
CA LEU A 136 7.65 -10.21 3.03
C LEU A 136 8.37 -11.56 2.87
N ALA A 137 7.66 -12.54 2.34
CA ALA A 137 8.22 -13.82 1.93
C ALA A 137 9.21 -13.65 0.75
N PRO A 138 10.13 -14.58 0.53
CA PRO A 138 10.93 -14.62 -0.70
C PRO A 138 10.02 -14.64 -1.93
N GLY A 139 10.29 -13.76 -2.89
CA GLY A 139 9.43 -13.58 -4.08
C GLY A 139 8.17 -12.74 -3.84
N GLY A 140 7.95 -12.27 -2.62
CA GLY A 140 6.85 -11.37 -2.29
C GLY A 140 7.07 -9.94 -2.81
N HIS A 141 5.99 -9.18 -2.91
CA HIS A 141 5.99 -7.83 -3.47
C HIS A 141 5.41 -6.81 -2.50
N LEU A 142 6.04 -5.63 -2.48
CA LEU A 142 5.48 -4.42 -1.88
C LEU A 142 4.82 -3.59 -2.98
N VAL A 143 3.57 -3.18 -2.75
CA VAL A 143 2.83 -2.22 -3.58
C VAL A 143 2.57 -0.98 -2.74
N LEU A 144 3.37 0.07 -2.96
CA LEU A 144 3.34 1.30 -2.19
C LEU A 144 2.76 2.45 -3.02
N THR A 145 1.52 2.83 -2.73
CA THR A 145 0.81 3.91 -3.42
C THR A 145 0.71 5.15 -2.54
N ASP A 146 1.31 6.26 -2.96
CA ASP A 146 1.27 7.52 -2.22
C ASP A 146 1.48 8.74 -3.14
N LEU A 147 1.49 9.92 -2.55
CA LEU A 147 1.80 11.19 -3.22
C LEU A 147 3.30 11.29 -3.53
N PHE A 148 3.69 10.84 -4.72
CA PHE A 148 5.06 10.95 -5.22
C PHE A 148 5.14 11.95 -6.36
N SER A 149 5.25 13.25 -6.05
CA SER A 149 5.29 14.30 -7.07
C SER A 149 6.44 15.27 -6.88
N MET A 150 7.07 15.65 -7.99
CA MET A 150 8.08 16.72 -8.02
C MET A 150 7.49 18.09 -7.61
N TRP A 151 6.19 18.29 -7.81
CA TRP A 151 5.49 19.51 -7.40
C TRP A 151 5.40 19.68 -5.89
N LEU A 152 5.62 18.60 -5.14
CA LEU A 152 5.69 18.61 -3.67
C LEU A 152 7.10 18.98 -3.15
N ALA A 153 8.11 19.06 -4.02
CA ALA A 153 9.48 19.42 -3.63
C ALA A 153 9.56 20.77 -2.87
N PRO A 154 8.81 21.84 -3.21
CA PRO A 154 8.83 23.07 -2.41
C PRO A 154 8.32 22.89 -0.97
N THR A 155 7.40 21.95 -0.71
CA THR A 155 6.90 21.68 0.65
C THR A 155 7.96 21.09 1.56
N MET A 156 9.01 20.48 0.99
CA MET A 156 10.17 19.98 1.73
C MET A 156 11.00 21.12 2.37
N LEU A 157 10.90 22.34 1.81
CA LEU A 157 11.54 23.55 2.38
C LEU A 157 10.77 24.09 3.60
N LEU A 158 9.49 23.74 3.73
CA LEU A 158 8.55 24.24 4.74
C LEU A 158 8.36 23.28 5.94
N GLY A 159 9.37 22.47 6.28
CA GLY A 159 9.33 21.63 7.48
C GLY A 159 9.11 20.13 7.27
N HIS A 160 9.01 19.67 6.01
CA HIS A 160 8.86 18.25 5.68
C HIS A 160 10.10 17.66 5.00
N ARG A 161 11.29 18.14 5.40
CA ARG A 161 12.57 17.81 4.75
C ARG A 161 12.92 16.31 4.79
N ASP A 162 12.40 15.59 5.76
CA ASP A 162 12.77 14.20 5.99
C ASP A 162 11.81 13.20 5.31
N ARG A 163 10.73 13.68 4.70
CA ARG A 163 9.73 12.82 4.06
C ARG A 163 10.04 12.54 2.59
N ALA A 164 9.90 11.27 2.17
CA ALA A 164 10.16 10.85 0.79
C ALA A 164 8.92 11.07 -0.09
N ARG A 165 8.70 12.32 -0.50
CA ARG A 165 7.59 12.74 -1.39
C ARG A 165 7.95 12.73 -2.87
N THR A 166 9.13 12.29 -3.24
CA THR A 166 9.57 12.16 -4.64
C THR A 166 9.95 10.71 -4.95
N LYS A 167 9.69 10.27 -6.18
CA LYS A 167 10.07 8.91 -6.65
C LYS A 167 11.55 8.62 -6.40
N ARG A 168 12.44 9.60 -6.60
CA ARG A 168 13.89 9.44 -6.39
C ARG A 168 14.20 9.12 -4.92
N ARG A 169 13.62 9.86 -3.97
CA ARG A 169 13.89 9.67 -2.54
C ARG A 169 13.25 8.40 -2.01
N ALA A 170 12.00 8.12 -2.42
CA ALA A 170 11.34 6.88 -2.07
C ALA A 170 12.07 5.65 -2.63
N GLY A 171 12.55 5.72 -3.89
CA GLY A 171 13.37 4.65 -4.49
C GLY A 171 14.67 4.41 -3.72
N ALA A 172 15.34 5.47 -3.26
CA ALA A 172 16.55 5.33 -2.44
C ALA A 172 16.26 4.63 -1.10
N LEU A 173 15.13 4.96 -0.45
CA LEU A 173 14.71 4.30 0.79
C LEU A 173 14.33 2.83 0.56
N LEU A 174 13.63 2.53 -0.53
CA LEU A 174 13.29 1.16 -0.90
C LEU A 174 14.56 0.31 -1.12
N THR A 175 15.54 0.85 -1.87
CA THR A 175 16.83 0.17 -2.07
C THR A 175 17.57 -0.04 -0.74
N ALA A 176 17.61 0.97 0.13
CA ALA A 176 18.24 0.87 1.44
C ALA A 176 17.55 -0.16 2.37
N ALA A 177 16.24 -0.34 2.22
CA ALA A 177 15.47 -1.34 2.95
C ALA A 177 15.64 -2.77 2.39
N GLY A 178 16.44 -2.97 1.32
CA GLY A 178 16.72 -4.28 0.74
C GLY A 178 15.75 -4.72 -0.35
N PHE A 179 14.95 -3.82 -0.90
CA PHE A 179 14.16 -4.09 -2.10
C PHE A 179 15.05 -4.05 -3.34
N GLY A 180 14.77 -4.93 -4.31
CA GLY A 180 15.49 -5.00 -5.58
C GLY A 180 15.03 -3.93 -6.59
N SER A 181 14.63 -4.35 -7.78
CA SER A 181 14.10 -3.44 -8.81
C SER A 181 12.79 -2.78 -8.34
N VAL A 182 12.68 -1.47 -8.58
CA VAL A 182 11.47 -0.71 -8.29
C VAL A 182 10.83 -0.27 -9.60
N THR A 183 9.63 -0.76 -9.88
CA THR A 183 8.81 -0.32 -11.01
C THR A 183 7.82 0.75 -10.55
N TRP A 184 7.65 1.82 -11.34
CA TRP A 184 6.79 2.92 -11.02
C TRP A 184 5.57 2.97 -11.94
N HIS A 185 4.39 2.96 -11.35
CA HIS A 185 3.14 3.23 -12.04
C HIS A 185 2.66 4.64 -11.69
N THR A 186 2.04 5.32 -12.62
CA THR A 186 1.46 6.65 -12.38
C THR A 186 -0.04 6.50 -12.31
N LEU A 187 -0.61 6.90 -11.18
CA LEU A 187 -2.04 6.99 -10.96
C LEU A 187 -2.43 8.47 -10.89
N TYR A 188 -3.67 8.80 -11.20
CA TYR A 188 -4.21 10.15 -11.04
C TYR A 188 -3.30 11.28 -11.57
N ARG A 189 -3.19 11.40 -12.90
CA ARG A 189 -2.58 12.56 -13.60
C ARG A 189 -1.32 13.12 -12.92
N THR A 190 -0.32 12.28 -12.67
CA THR A 190 1.03 12.67 -12.20
C THR A 190 1.23 12.99 -10.71
N ILE A 191 0.18 12.98 -9.87
CA ILE A 191 0.31 13.35 -8.47
C ILE A 191 0.48 12.11 -7.59
N ILE A 192 -0.26 11.02 -7.87
CA ILE A 192 -0.17 9.76 -7.14
C ILE A 192 0.65 8.76 -7.95
N GLY A 193 1.61 8.14 -7.32
CA GLY A 193 2.43 7.09 -7.91
C GLY A 193 2.37 5.83 -7.09
N THR A 194 2.56 4.70 -7.75
CA THR A 194 2.73 3.40 -7.08
C THR A 194 4.12 2.88 -7.37
N ALA A 195 4.87 2.59 -6.31
CA ALA A 195 6.11 1.84 -6.40
C ALA A 195 5.79 0.35 -6.19
N VAL A 196 6.22 -0.47 -7.13
CA VAL A 196 6.21 -1.92 -7.00
C VAL A 196 7.65 -2.37 -6.78
N ALA A 197 7.91 -3.04 -5.68
CA ALA A 197 9.23 -3.49 -5.32
C ALA A 197 9.22 -4.96 -4.88
N GLY A 198 10.01 -5.80 -5.54
CA GLY A 198 10.26 -7.17 -5.12
C GLY A 198 11.31 -7.24 -4.02
N ARG A 199 11.19 -8.18 -3.08
CA ARG A 199 12.24 -8.44 -2.09
C ARG A 199 13.50 -8.94 -2.79
N ALA A 200 14.66 -8.33 -2.51
CA ALA A 200 15.94 -8.76 -3.03
C ALA A 200 16.23 -10.21 -2.61
N GLY A 201 16.55 -11.07 -3.57
CA GLY A 201 16.73 -12.52 -3.33
C GLY A 201 15.64 -13.41 -3.97
N SER A 202 14.58 -12.85 -4.54
CA SER A 202 13.74 -13.55 -5.49
C SER A 202 14.53 -13.71 -6.81
N VAL A 203 14.82 -14.94 -7.17
CA VAL A 203 15.40 -15.27 -8.51
C VAL A 203 14.51 -14.62 -9.56
N GLY A 204 15.08 -13.74 -10.37
CA GLY A 204 14.35 -13.00 -11.39
C GLY A 204 13.52 -13.94 -12.24
N ILE A 205 12.25 -13.65 -12.36
CA ILE A 205 11.44 -14.13 -13.45
C ILE A 205 12.07 -13.48 -14.68
N GLY A 206 12.73 -14.33 -15.51
CA GLY A 206 13.50 -13.89 -16.65
C GLY A 206 12.69 -12.95 -17.53
N GLU A 207 13.34 -11.90 -17.98
CA GLU A 207 12.90 -11.11 -19.12
C GLU A 207 12.69 -12.07 -20.30
N GLY A 208 11.45 -12.48 -20.51
CA GLY A 208 11.04 -13.11 -21.76
C GLY A 208 11.05 -12.04 -22.85
N PRO A 209 11.64 -12.32 -24.05
CA PRO A 209 11.62 -11.35 -25.15
C PRO A 209 10.17 -11.09 -25.56
N GLY A 210 9.85 -9.82 -25.71
CA GLY A 210 8.53 -9.37 -26.15
C GLY A 210 8.10 -10.03 -27.45
N ASN A 211 6.93 -10.64 -27.43
CA ASN A 211 6.11 -10.81 -28.61
C ASN A 211 4.66 -10.48 -28.23
N ASN A 212 4.27 -9.35 -28.71
CA ASN A 212 2.92 -8.84 -28.69
C ASN A 212 2.16 -9.52 -29.82
N GLU A 213 1.38 -10.55 -29.55
CA GLU A 213 0.32 -11.02 -30.46
C GLU A 213 -0.87 -11.56 -29.68
N GLY A 214 -1.96 -10.81 -29.73
CA GLY A 214 -3.35 -11.24 -29.81
C GLY A 214 -3.91 -12.18 -28.75
N ARG A 215 -4.60 -11.63 -27.72
CA ARG A 215 -5.72 -12.30 -27.09
C ARG A 215 -6.96 -11.40 -27.04
N PRO A 216 -8.13 -11.92 -27.40
CA PRO A 216 -9.36 -11.14 -27.49
C PRO A 216 -9.92 -10.79 -26.12
N GLY A 217 -10.55 -9.63 -26.06
CA GLY A 217 -11.02 -8.92 -24.89
C GLY A 217 -11.90 -9.70 -23.92
N ARG A 218 -11.69 -9.42 -22.64
CA ARG A 218 -12.74 -9.40 -21.64
C ARG A 218 -13.08 -7.94 -21.37
N ALA A 219 -14.27 -7.55 -21.80
CA ALA A 219 -14.87 -6.28 -21.45
C ALA A 219 -15.20 -6.28 -19.95
N GLY A 220 -14.74 -5.26 -19.22
CA GLY A 220 -15.10 -5.02 -17.84
C GLY A 220 -14.23 -3.94 -17.22
N SER A 221 -14.70 -2.69 -17.21
CA SER A 221 -14.30 -1.57 -16.33
C SER A 221 -12.84 -1.06 -16.39
N GLY A 222 -12.29 -0.83 -17.58
CA GLY A 222 -10.94 -0.28 -17.75
C GLY A 222 -10.80 1.26 -17.77
N GLU A 223 -11.73 2.04 -17.21
CA GLU A 223 -11.69 3.51 -17.33
C GLU A 223 -11.29 4.29 -16.08
N ALA A 224 -11.03 3.65 -14.95
CA ALA A 224 -10.73 4.34 -13.68
C ALA A 224 -9.24 4.57 -13.38
N CYS A 225 -8.32 3.93 -14.10
CA CYS A 225 -6.89 3.96 -13.77
C CYS A 225 -5.96 4.69 -14.78
N VAL A 226 -6.52 5.51 -15.70
CA VAL A 226 -5.73 6.29 -16.68
C VAL A 226 -5.79 7.79 -16.38
#